data_3f22666ee0cae5361bcce67368281b1d
#
_entry.id   3f22666ee0cae5361bcce67368281b1d
#
_cell.length_a   1.000
_cell.length_b   1.000
_cell.length_c   1.000
_cell.angle_alpha   90.00
_cell.angle_beta   90.00
_cell.angle_gamma   90.00
#
_symmetry.space_group_name_H-M   'P 1'
#
loop_
_entity.id
_entity.type
_entity.pdbx_description
1 polymer ?
#
loop_
_entity_poly.entity_id
_entity_poly.type
_entity_poly.pdbx_seq_one_letter_code
_entity_poly.pdbx_strand_id
1 'polypeptide(L)'
;MEALGARIDLKPEQVAQCLAQTGIGFMFAPNHHAAMKHAAPVRKELGVRTIFNILGPLTNPASAPHTLMGVFHPDLVGIQVRVLQRLGAEHALVVYGMNGMDELSISGESLVGELKNGQIQEYTVHPSDFGLPVYDSRALRVSNRDESVACIRRALANEEGPVRDIVLLNAGAALYAAGCTTSMAEGIRLARDTVASGAAQARVAQFVAATQALAVAG
;
A
#
# COMPACT_ATOMS: atom_id res chain seq x y z
N MET A 1 -4.18 -0.62 11.64
CA MET A 1 -5.45 0.15 11.53
C MET A 1 -6.21 0.17 12.86
N GLU A 2 -6.54 -0.96 13.47
CA GLU A 2 -7.25 -1.02 14.77
C GLU A 2 -6.59 -0.18 15.87
N ALA A 3 -5.28 -0.24 16.01
CA ALA A 3 -4.54 0.56 16.99
C ALA A 3 -4.55 2.07 16.72
N LEU A 4 -4.93 2.50 15.52
CA LEU A 4 -5.24 3.89 15.18
C LEU A 4 -6.69 4.26 15.49
N GLY A 5 -7.51 3.27 15.90
CA GLY A 5 -8.92 3.44 16.25
C GLY A 5 -9.90 3.10 15.11
N ALA A 6 -9.43 2.67 13.93
CA ALA A 6 -10.32 2.31 12.84
C ALA A 6 -10.96 0.93 13.06
N ARG A 7 -12.22 0.77 12.67
CA ARG A 7 -12.87 -0.53 12.57
C ARG A 7 -12.44 -1.18 11.25
N ILE A 8 -12.01 -2.44 11.32
CA ILE A 8 -11.53 -3.21 10.16
C ILE A 8 -12.52 -4.30 9.73
N ASP A 9 -13.55 -4.52 10.52
CA ASP A 9 -14.55 -5.57 10.38
C ASP A 9 -15.84 -5.11 9.64
N LEU A 10 -15.75 -3.99 8.92
CA LEU A 10 -16.85 -3.47 8.12
C LEU A 10 -17.27 -4.45 7.03
N LYS A 11 -18.58 -4.51 6.76
CA LYS A 11 -19.17 -5.22 5.62
C LYS A 11 -18.82 -4.51 4.30
N PRO A 12 -18.87 -5.18 3.14
CA PRO A 12 -18.56 -4.56 1.85
C PRO A 12 -19.30 -3.26 1.57
N GLU A 13 -20.61 -3.20 1.89
CA GLU A 13 -21.45 -2.03 1.69
C GLU A 13 -21.01 -0.85 2.58
N GLN A 14 -20.58 -1.13 3.81
CA GLN A 14 -20.06 -0.13 4.74
C GLN A 14 -18.68 0.36 4.28
N VAL A 15 -17.83 -0.50 3.73
CA VAL A 15 -16.55 -0.09 3.12
C VAL A 15 -16.79 0.83 1.94
N ALA A 16 -17.77 0.52 1.07
CA ALA A 16 -18.14 1.37 -0.06
C ALA A 16 -18.64 2.75 0.41
N GLN A 17 -19.46 2.79 1.47
CA GLN A 17 -19.90 4.05 2.08
C GLN A 17 -18.74 4.84 2.68
N CYS A 18 -17.82 4.18 3.40
CA CYS A 18 -16.63 4.80 3.96
C CYS A 18 -15.75 5.41 2.85
N LEU A 19 -15.54 4.68 1.76
CA LEU A 19 -14.81 5.15 0.59
C LEU A 19 -15.47 6.39 -0.02
N ALA A 20 -16.80 6.38 -0.19
CA ALA A 20 -17.54 7.53 -0.73
C ALA A 20 -17.46 8.77 0.18
N GLN A 21 -17.46 8.60 1.50
CA GLN A 21 -17.41 9.69 2.47
C GLN A 21 -16.00 10.27 2.68
N THR A 22 -14.99 9.40 2.67
CA THR A 22 -13.63 9.77 3.10
C THR A 22 -12.58 9.66 2.00
N GLY A 23 -12.88 9.03 0.86
CA GLY A 23 -11.91 8.67 -0.16
C GLY A 23 -11.00 7.48 0.23
N ILE A 24 -11.27 6.82 1.38
CA ILE A 24 -10.48 5.68 1.87
C ILE A 24 -11.43 4.52 2.20
N GLY A 25 -11.11 3.32 1.70
CA GLY A 25 -11.77 2.07 2.09
C GLY A 25 -10.73 1.06 2.54
N PHE A 26 -10.95 0.41 3.68
CA PHE A 26 -10.09 -0.67 4.17
C PHE A 26 -10.83 -2.00 4.03
N MET A 27 -10.34 -2.84 3.13
CA MET A 27 -10.91 -4.17 2.88
C MET A 27 -10.11 -5.23 3.63
N PHE A 28 -10.61 -5.64 4.79
CA PHE A 28 -9.98 -6.71 5.54
C PHE A 28 -10.20 -8.04 4.81
N ALA A 29 -9.13 -8.64 4.30
CA ALA A 29 -9.16 -9.79 3.42
C ALA A 29 -10.08 -10.94 3.89
N PRO A 30 -10.13 -11.34 5.17
CA PRO A 30 -11.04 -12.38 5.64
C PRO A 30 -12.53 -12.09 5.42
N ASN A 31 -12.93 -10.83 5.36
CA ASN A 31 -14.33 -10.42 5.16
C ASN A 31 -14.70 -10.33 3.67
N HIS A 32 -13.69 -10.14 2.81
CA HIS A 32 -13.90 -9.91 1.37
C HIS A 32 -13.58 -11.13 0.48
N HIS A 33 -12.93 -12.16 1.05
CA HIS A 33 -12.59 -13.39 0.35
C HIS A 33 -13.19 -14.60 1.08
N ALA A 34 -14.51 -14.77 0.99
CA ALA A 34 -15.24 -15.82 1.73
C ALA A 34 -14.67 -17.24 1.46
N ALA A 35 -14.26 -17.54 0.23
CA ALA A 35 -13.65 -18.81 -0.13
C ALA A 35 -12.33 -19.10 0.60
N MET A 36 -11.61 -18.04 1.01
CA MET A 36 -10.35 -18.16 1.74
C MET A 36 -10.53 -18.69 3.17
N LYS A 37 -11.74 -18.63 3.74
CA LYS A 37 -12.04 -19.21 5.06
C LYS A 37 -11.75 -20.71 5.10
N HIS A 38 -11.96 -21.41 3.99
CA HIS A 38 -11.70 -22.86 3.88
C HIS A 38 -10.20 -23.18 3.80
N ALA A 39 -9.40 -22.29 3.23
CA ALA A 39 -7.95 -22.47 3.11
C ALA A 39 -7.18 -21.94 4.34
N ALA A 40 -7.77 -21.07 5.15
CA ALA A 40 -7.10 -20.41 6.27
C ALA A 40 -6.54 -21.39 7.33
N PRO A 41 -7.25 -22.45 7.77
CA PRO A 41 -6.71 -23.41 8.73
C PRO A 41 -5.47 -24.12 8.19
N VAL A 42 -5.55 -24.63 6.96
CA VAL A 42 -4.44 -25.32 6.28
C VAL A 42 -3.23 -24.42 6.11
N ARG A 43 -3.44 -23.15 5.70
CA ARG A 43 -2.36 -22.17 5.57
C ARG A 43 -1.66 -21.89 6.90
N LYS A 44 -2.44 -21.80 7.99
CA LYS A 44 -1.91 -21.59 9.34
C LYS A 44 -1.06 -22.77 9.81
N GLU A 45 -1.52 -23.99 9.52
CA GLU A 45 -0.83 -25.22 9.86
C GLU A 45 0.47 -25.41 9.07
N LEU A 46 0.44 -25.11 7.76
CA LEU A 46 1.62 -25.18 6.90
C LEU A 46 2.70 -24.16 7.28
N GLY A 47 2.34 -22.99 7.78
CA GLY A 47 3.28 -21.94 8.21
C GLY A 47 4.18 -21.38 7.12
N VAL A 48 3.90 -21.69 5.83
CA VAL A 48 4.70 -21.27 4.67
C VAL A 48 3.91 -20.36 3.74
N ARG A 49 4.61 -19.60 2.90
CA ARG A 49 3.98 -18.83 1.82
C ARG A 49 3.43 -19.78 0.76
N THR A 50 2.22 -19.51 0.31
CA THR A 50 1.50 -20.33 -0.68
C THR A 50 1.05 -19.45 -1.85
N ILE A 51 0.50 -20.06 -2.90
CA ILE A 51 -0.09 -19.35 -4.03
C ILE A 51 -1.15 -18.31 -3.60
N PHE A 52 -1.82 -18.51 -2.49
CA PHE A 52 -2.79 -17.55 -1.95
C PHE A 52 -2.16 -16.22 -1.51
N ASN A 53 -0.86 -16.18 -1.23
CA ASN A 53 -0.15 -14.93 -0.97
C ASN A 53 0.05 -14.12 -2.26
N ILE A 54 -0.02 -14.77 -3.41
CA ILE A 54 0.14 -14.19 -4.74
C ILE A 54 -1.23 -13.78 -5.31
N LEU A 55 -2.26 -14.59 -5.10
CA LEU A 55 -3.58 -14.38 -5.70
C LEU A 55 -4.40 -13.28 -5.02
N GLY A 56 -4.27 -13.11 -3.70
CA GLY A 56 -5.05 -12.14 -2.94
C GLY A 56 -5.02 -10.72 -3.52
N PRO A 57 -3.83 -10.14 -3.76
CA PRO A 57 -3.71 -8.81 -4.34
C PRO A 57 -4.28 -8.67 -5.76
N LEU A 58 -4.35 -9.76 -6.53
CA LEU A 58 -4.89 -9.79 -7.89
C LEU A 58 -6.43 -9.83 -7.95
N THR A 59 -7.08 -10.12 -6.84
CA THR A 59 -8.53 -10.29 -6.76
C THR A 59 -9.18 -9.21 -5.92
N ASN A 60 -8.78 -7.96 -6.14
CA ASN A 60 -9.35 -6.81 -5.45
C ASN A 60 -10.85 -6.69 -5.77
N PRO A 61 -11.75 -6.81 -4.78
CA PRO A 61 -13.18 -6.75 -5.01
C PRO A 61 -13.68 -5.36 -5.44
N ALA A 62 -12.88 -4.31 -5.27
CA ALA A 62 -13.17 -2.97 -5.77
C ALA A 62 -12.87 -2.81 -7.27
N SER A 63 -12.27 -3.81 -7.92
CA SER A 63 -11.89 -3.76 -9.34
C SER A 63 -11.12 -2.48 -9.70
N ALA A 64 -10.21 -2.04 -8.82
CA ALA A 64 -9.46 -0.81 -9.01
C ALA A 64 -8.60 -0.89 -10.28
N PRO A 65 -8.75 0.05 -11.25
CA PRO A 65 -7.98 0.03 -12.49
C PRO A 65 -6.53 0.46 -12.30
N HIS A 66 -6.23 1.09 -11.18
CA HIS A 66 -4.91 1.58 -10.82
C HIS A 66 -4.39 0.88 -9.56
N THR A 67 -3.14 0.45 -9.57
CA THR A 67 -2.60 -0.37 -8.47
C THR A 67 -1.12 -0.08 -8.23
N LEU A 68 -0.75 0.10 -6.96
CA LEU A 68 0.61 -0.11 -6.47
C LEU A 68 0.60 -1.40 -5.65
N MET A 69 1.39 -2.39 -6.06
CA MET A 69 1.44 -3.72 -5.45
C MET A 69 2.86 -4.07 -5.06
N GLY A 70 3.09 -4.36 -3.79
CA GLY A 70 4.34 -4.94 -3.32
C GLY A 70 4.34 -6.46 -3.43
N VAL A 71 5.49 -7.02 -3.79
CA VAL A 71 5.71 -8.46 -3.88
C VAL A 71 6.89 -8.88 -3.01
N PHE A 72 6.89 -10.13 -2.56
CA PHE A 72 7.89 -10.65 -1.63
C PHE A 72 9.07 -11.37 -2.30
N HIS A 73 9.12 -11.41 -3.63
CA HIS A 73 10.19 -12.02 -4.40
C HIS A 73 10.36 -11.26 -5.73
N PRO A 74 11.59 -11.02 -6.20
CA PRO A 74 11.81 -10.23 -7.41
C PRO A 74 11.19 -10.86 -8.66
N ASP A 75 11.20 -12.19 -8.79
CA ASP A 75 10.59 -12.88 -9.95
C ASP A 75 9.08 -12.61 -10.08
N LEU A 76 8.43 -12.25 -8.99
CA LEU A 76 7.00 -11.93 -9.00
C LEU A 76 6.70 -10.59 -9.67
N VAL A 77 7.65 -9.68 -9.75
CA VAL A 77 7.44 -8.35 -10.35
C VAL A 77 6.96 -8.49 -11.78
N GLY A 78 7.74 -9.15 -12.63
CA GLY A 78 7.40 -9.35 -14.03
C GLY A 78 6.20 -10.26 -14.24
N ILE A 79 5.99 -11.26 -13.36
CA ILE A 79 4.82 -12.15 -13.43
C ILE A 79 3.54 -11.38 -13.11
N GLN A 80 3.51 -10.68 -11.98
CA GLN A 80 2.31 -10.01 -11.47
C GLN A 80 1.88 -8.85 -12.37
N VAL A 81 2.81 -8.07 -12.90
CA VAL A 81 2.46 -6.96 -13.80
C VAL A 81 1.80 -7.47 -15.09
N ARG A 82 2.25 -8.62 -15.61
CA ARG A 82 1.61 -9.26 -16.79
C ARG A 82 0.24 -9.85 -16.47
N VAL A 83 0.05 -10.35 -15.26
CA VAL A 83 -1.25 -10.82 -14.80
C VAL A 83 -2.22 -9.64 -14.66
N LEU A 84 -1.79 -8.53 -14.05
CA LEU A 84 -2.61 -7.31 -13.93
C LEU A 84 -3.01 -6.75 -15.31
N GLN A 85 -2.11 -6.78 -16.29
CA GLN A 85 -2.43 -6.42 -17.68
C GLN A 85 -3.56 -7.29 -18.24
N ARG A 86 -3.48 -8.62 -18.05
CA ARG A 86 -4.52 -9.56 -18.52
C ARG A 86 -5.84 -9.40 -17.78
N LEU A 87 -5.80 -8.95 -16.53
CA LEU A 87 -6.99 -8.64 -15.73
C LEU A 87 -7.59 -7.27 -16.05
N GLY A 88 -6.99 -6.50 -16.95
CA GLY A 88 -7.53 -5.23 -17.43
C GLY A 88 -7.15 -4.02 -16.57
N ALA A 89 -6.09 -4.11 -15.78
CA ALA A 89 -5.54 -2.93 -15.11
C ALA A 89 -5.08 -1.89 -16.16
N GLU A 90 -5.29 -0.62 -15.89
CA GLU A 90 -4.93 0.49 -16.77
C GLU A 90 -3.51 1.01 -16.47
N HIS A 91 -3.20 1.17 -15.19
CA HIS A 91 -1.87 1.55 -14.73
C HIS A 91 -1.54 0.79 -13.44
N ALA A 92 -0.45 0.05 -13.45
CA ALA A 92 -0.02 -0.71 -12.30
C ALA A 92 1.49 -0.59 -12.09
N LEU A 93 1.90 -0.46 -10.83
CA LEU A 93 3.28 -0.60 -10.40
C LEU A 93 3.35 -1.84 -9.50
N VAL A 94 4.14 -2.83 -9.90
CA VAL A 94 4.48 -3.98 -9.07
C VAL A 94 5.92 -3.79 -8.60
N VAL A 95 6.14 -3.77 -7.29
CA VAL A 95 7.42 -3.32 -6.73
C VAL A 95 8.02 -4.35 -5.77
N TYR A 96 9.35 -4.39 -5.73
CA TYR A 96 10.12 -5.20 -4.80
C TYR A 96 11.39 -4.46 -4.39
N GLY A 97 11.54 -4.18 -3.10
CA GLY A 97 12.79 -3.65 -2.55
C GLY A 97 13.86 -4.72 -2.50
N MET A 98 15.05 -4.46 -3.08
CA MET A 98 16.13 -5.44 -3.17
C MET A 98 16.68 -5.90 -1.80
N ASN A 99 16.29 -5.22 -0.72
CA ASN A 99 16.54 -5.62 0.67
C ASN A 99 15.48 -6.59 1.25
N GLY A 100 14.55 -7.08 0.41
CA GLY A 100 13.50 -8.04 0.80
C GLY A 100 12.17 -7.40 1.21
N MET A 101 11.99 -6.09 1.00
CA MET A 101 10.72 -5.41 1.27
C MET A 101 9.74 -5.60 0.12
N ASP A 102 8.48 -5.78 0.47
CA ASP A 102 7.34 -5.74 -0.46
C ASP A 102 6.80 -4.30 -0.66
N GLU A 103 7.74 -3.34 -0.72
CA GLU A 103 7.51 -1.90 -0.96
C GLU A 103 8.71 -1.31 -1.69
N LEU A 104 8.58 -0.08 -2.21
CA LEU A 104 9.76 0.70 -2.62
C LEU A 104 10.62 0.99 -1.39
N SER A 105 11.89 0.62 -1.46
CA SER A 105 12.82 0.71 -0.34
C SER A 105 13.50 2.08 -0.27
N ILE A 106 13.67 2.60 0.94
CA ILE A 106 14.55 3.76 1.20
C ILE A 106 15.99 3.35 1.57
N SER A 107 16.27 2.02 1.52
CA SER A 107 17.58 1.50 1.92
C SER A 107 18.45 1.09 0.72
N GLY A 108 17.96 1.29 -0.49
CA GLY A 108 18.65 0.91 -1.73
C GLY A 108 17.67 0.71 -2.88
N GLU A 109 18.12 0.03 -3.91
CA GLU A 109 17.35 -0.20 -5.13
C GLU A 109 16.05 -0.97 -4.89
N SER A 110 15.08 -0.67 -5.73
CA SER A 110 13.83 -1.40 -5.86
C SER A 110 13.56 -1.73 -7.32
N LEU A 111 13.15 -2.96 -7.58
CA LEU A 111 12.69 -3.40 -8.89
C LEU A 111 11.23 -2.98 -9.07
N VAL A 112 10.92 -2.43 -10.25
CA VAL A 112 9.59 -1.98 -10.62
C VAL A 112 9.17 -2.63 -11.92
N GLY A 113 8.01 -3.28 -11.93
CA GLY A 113 7.27 -3.66 -13.13
C GLY A 113 6.12 -2.69 -13.34
N GLU A 114 6.18 -1.89 -14.37
CA GLU A 114 5.16 -0.90 -14.69
C GLU A 114 4.32 -1.35 -15.87
N LEU A 115 3.00 -1.36 -15.70
CA LEU A 115 2.01 -1.39 -16.77
C LEU A 115 1.47 0.02 -16.95
N LYS A 116 1.59 0.59 -18.12
CA LYS A 116 1.02 1.89 -18.49
C LYS A 116 0.68 1.93 -19.96
N ASN A 117 -0.52 2.42 -20.30
CA ASN A 117 -0.99 2.50 -21.69
C ASN A 117 -0.87 1.16 -22.44
N GLY A 118 -1.14 0.05 -21.77
CA GLY A 118 -1.03 -1.30 -22.33
C GLY A 118 0.39 -1.82 -22.53
N GLN A 119 1.43 -1.04 -22.20
CA GLN A 119 2.83 -1.43 -22.31
C GLN A 119 3.38 -1.82 -20.93
N ILE A 120 4.26 -2.82 -20.91
CA ILE A 120 4.97 -3.25 -19.70
C ILE A 120 6.44 -2.87 -19.83
N GLN A 121 6.98 -2.27 -18.79
CA GLN A 121 8.41 -1.99 -18.62
C GLN A 121 8.86 -2.52 -17.25
N GLU A 122 10.10 -3.00 -17.20
CA GLU A 122 10.75 -3.40 -15.95
C GLU A 122 12.02 -2.56 -15.80
N TYR A 123 12.20 -1.92 -14.66
CA TYR A 123 13.32 -1.03 -14.36
C TYR A 123 13.60 -1.00 -12.86
N THR A 124 14.72 -0.42 -12.47
CA THR A 124 15.05 -0.17 -11.06
C THR A 124 14.93 1.32 -10.75
N VAL A 125 14.60 1.61 -9.50
CA VAL A 125 14.63 2.96 -8.92
C VAL A 125 15.41 2.94 -7.62
N HIS A 126 16.02 4.07 -7.29
CA HIS A 126 16.77 4.26 -6.06
C HIS A 126 16.27 5.52 -5.33
N PRO A 127 16.25 5.58 -3.99
CA PRO A 127 15.80 6.77 -3.25
C PRO A 127 16.46 8.08 -3.69
N SER A 128 17.74 8.03 -4.04
CA SER A 128 18.49 9.20 -4.53
C SER A 128 17.98 9.76 -5.85
N ASP A 129 17.29 8.97 -6.68
CA ASP A 129 16.68 9.43 -7.93
C ASP A 129 15.58 10.47 -7.67
N PHE A 130 15.05 10.45 -6.45
CA PHE A 130 13.98 11.32 -5.96
C PHE A 130 14.44 12.34 -4.91
N GLY A 131 15.76 12.46 -4.70
CA GLY A 131 16.32 13.34 -3.69
C GLY A 131 16.03 12.94 -2.24
N LEU A 132 15.73 11.65 -2.02
CA LEU A 132 15.54 11.10 -0.68
C LEU A 132 16.85 10.53 -0.14
N PRO A 133 17.15 10.70 1.16
CA PRO A 133 18.28 10.05 1.80
C PRO A 133 18.16 8.54 1.78
N VAL A 134 19.31 7.86 1.77
CA VAL A 134 19.40 6.40 1.92
C VAL A 134 19.59 6.08 3.39
N TYR A 135 18.78 5.19 3.93
CA TYR A 135 18.80 4.80 5.34
C TYR A 135 19.16 3.31 5.49
N ASP A 136 19.71 2.95 6.62
CA ASP A 136 19.84 1.54 6.99
C ASP A 136 18.44 0.92 7.17
N SER A 137 18.23 -0.29 6.62
CA SER A 137 16.94 -0.99 6.69
C SER A 137 16.46 -1.26 8.12
N ARG A 138 17.40 -1.32 9.07
CA ARG A 138 17.09 -1.45 10.50
C ARG A 138 16.36 -0.24 11.08
N ALA A 139 16.47 0.93 10.45
CA ALA A 139 15.80 2.16 10.89
C ALA A 139 14.26 2.10 10.78
N LEU A 140 13.73 1.14 10.01
CA LEU A 140 12.29 0.92 9.85
C LEU A 140 11.76 -0.23 10.71
N ARG A 141 12.63 -0.94 11.45
CA ARG A 141 12.19 -2.07 12.27
C ARG A 141 11.42 -1.59 13.49
N VAL A 142 10.33 -2.25 13.76
CA VAL A 142 9.50 -2.07 14.95
C VAL A 142 9.36 -3.42 15.66
N SER A 143 9.33 -3.39 16.98
CA SER A 143 9.28 -4.61 17.81
C SER A 143 7.87 -4.98 18.22
N ASN A 144 6.94 -4.01 18.17
CA ASN A 144 5.58 -4.19 18.63
C ASN A 144 4.61 -3.23 17.93
N ARG A 145 3.31 -3.42 18.20
CA ARG A 145 2.25 -2.63 17.62
C ARG A 145 2.30 -1.15 18.02
N ASP A 146 2.67 -0.85 19.23
CA ASP A 146 2.67 0.52 19.75
C ASP A 146 3.80 1.34 19.11
N GLU A 147 4.98 0.75 18.89
CA GLU A 147 6.05 1.35 18.11
C GLU A 147 5.62 1.60 16.66
N SER A 148 4.92 0.64 16.03
CA SER A 148 4.38 0.82 14.68
C SER A 148 3.39 1.99 14.60
N VAL A 149 2.49 2.12 15.58
CA VAL A 149 1.56 3.26 15.67
C VAL A 149 2.30 4.58 15.86
N ALA A 150 3.31 4.59 16.73
CA ALA A 150 4.14 5.78 16.96
C ALA A 150 4.84 6.21 15.66
N CYS A 151 5.40 5.26 14.90
CA CYS A 151 6.02 5.53 13.60
C CYS A 151 5.01 6.15 12.62
N ILE A 152 3.81 5.60 12.49
CA ILE A 152 2.77 6.15 11.61
C ILE A 152 2.40 7.58 12.02
N ARG A 153 2.22 7.84 13.31
CA ARG A 153 1.90 9.18 13.83
C ARG A 153 3.00 10.19 13.54
N ARG A 154 4.27 9.80 13.69
CA ARG A 154 5.43 10.64 13.38
C ARG A 154 5.48 10.98 11.89
N ALA A 155 5.27 10.00 11.00
CA ALA A 155 5.21 10.24 9.56
C ALA A 155 4.09 11.23 9.19
N LEU A 156 2.88 11.03 9.75
CA LEU A 156 1.73 11.91 9.51
C LEU A 156 1.90 13.32 10.12
N ALA A 157 2.71 13.45 11.19
CA ALA A 157 3.11 14.73 11.78
C ALA A 157 4.25 15.42 11.00
N ASN A 158 4.64 14.88 9.85
CA ASN A 158 5.74 15.37 9.02
C ASN A 158 7.11 15.39 9.73
N GLU A 159 7.32 14.50 10.69
CA GLU A 159 8.59 14.39 11.39
C GLU A 159 9.65 13.79 10.46
N GLU A 160 10.76 14.50 10.27
CA GLU A 160 11.83 14.07 9.36
C GLU A 160 12.46 12.75 9.80
N GLY A 161 12.77 11.90 8.81
CA GLY A 161 13.42 10.62 9.06
C GLY A 161 12.90 9.49 8.17
N PRO A 162 13.44 8.27 8.40
CA PRO A 162 13.22 7.12 7.51
C PRO A 162 11.74 6.75 7.36
N VAL A 163 10.95 6.87 8.43
CA VAL A 163 9.54 6.48 8.40
C VAL A 163 8.71 7.43 7.55
N ARG A 164 8.96 8.76 7.64
CA ARG A 164 8.31 9.72 6.75
C ARG A 164 8.73 9.47 5.30
N ASP A 165 10.00 9.32 5.07
CA ASP A 165 10.54 9.26 3.72
C ASP A 165 10.11 7.99 2.96
N ILE A 166 9.97 6.83 3.62
CA ILE A 166 9.39 5.64 2.97
C ILE A 166 7.90 5.84 2.66
N VAL A 167 7.16 6.51 3.54
CA VAL A 167 5.76 6.84 3.27
C VAL A 167 5.64 7.78 2.07
N LEU A 168 6.48 8.82 1.99
CA LEU A 168 6.49 9.73 0.84
C LEU A 168 6.83 9.02 -0.47
N LEU A 169 7.82 8.12 -0.45
CA LEU A 169 8.25 7.36 -1.62
C LEU A 169 7.10 6.48 -2.16
N ASN A 170 6.50 5.68 -1.29
CA ASN A 170 5.44 4.76 -1.71
C ASN A 170 4.11 5.48 -1.99
N ALA A 171 3.75 6.52 -1.23
CA ALA A 171 2.60 7.35 -1.54
C ALA A 171 2.76 8.08 -2.87
N GLY A 172 3.96 8.59 -3.17
CA GLY A 172 4.26 9.22 -4.45
C GLY A 172 4.12 8.27 -5.64
N ALA A 173 4.59 7.03 -5.49
CA ALA A 173 4.40 5.98 -6.49
C ALA A 173 2.91 5.63 -6.68
N ALA A 174 2.14 5.56 -5.58
CA ALA A 174 0.70 5.32 -5.64
C ALA A 174 -0.05 6.47 -6.34
N LEU A 175 0.32 7.73 -6.07
CA LEU A 175 -0.25 8.91 -6.74
C LEU A 175 0.06 8.91 -8.25
N TYR A 176 1.26 8.50 -8.62
CA TYR A 176 1.64 8.32 -10.02
C TYR A 176 0.83 7.20 -10.69
N ALA A 177 0.74 6.02 -10.06
CA ALA A 177 -0.08 4.92 -10.55
C ALA A 177 -1.55 5.31 -10.71
N ALA A 178 -2.08 6.12 -9.78
CA ALA A 178 -3.46 6.64 -9.83
C ALA A 178 -3.69 7.71 -10.91
N GLY A 179 -2.64 8.13 -11.64
CA GLY A 179 -2.75 9.19 -12.65
C GLY A 179 -2.89 10.60 -12.07
N CYS A 180 -2.67 10.78 -10.76
CA CYS A 180 -2.71 12.10 -10.12
C CYS A 180 -1.50 12.97 -10.50
N THR A 181 -0.43 12.36 -10.99
CA THR A 181 0.81 13.02 -11.41
C THR A 181 1.39 12.34 -12.64
N THR A 182 2.29 13.03 -13.36
CA THR A 182 2.88 12.51 -14.61
C THR A 182 4.13 11.66 -14.36
N SER A 183 4.70 11.71 -13.14
CA SER A 183 5.87 10.94 -12.74
C SER A 183 5.85 10.61 -11.25
N MET A 184 6.62 9.60 -10.83
CA MET A 184 6.82 9.29 -9.41
C MET A 184 7.44 10.46 -8.65
N ALA A 185 8.39 11.18 -9.26
CA ALA A 185 9.02 12.35 -8.64
C ALA A 185 7.99 13.45 -8.29
N GLU A 186 7.05 13.73 -9.19
CA GLU A 186 5.94 14.65 -8.92
C GLU A 186 5.00 14.10 -7.84
N GLY A 187 4.73 12.78 -7.87
CA GLY A 187 3.92 12.12 -6.84
C GLY A 187 4.54 12.25 -5.45
N ILE A 188 5.85 12.05 -5.33
CA ILE A 188 6.58 12.20 -4.06
C ILE A 188 6.53 13.66 -3.56
N ARG A 189 6.65 14.64 -4.46
CA ARG A 189 6.49 16.06 -4.10
C ARG A 189 5.07 16.34 -3.60
N LEU A 190 4.04 15.87 -4.30
CA LEU A 190 2.64 16.02 -3.89
C LEU A 190 2.37 15.33 -2.54
N ALA A 191 2.92 14.13 -2.32
CA ALA A 191 2.82 13.43 -1.04
C ALA A 191 3.45 14.23 0.09
N ARG A 192 4.63 14.82 -0.14
CA ARG A 192 5.34 15.68 0.83
C ARG A 192 4.50 16.91 1.19
N ASP A 193 3.96 17.61 0.21
CA ASP A 193 3.13 18.80 0.43
C ASP A 193 1.83 18.42 1.19
N THR A 194 1.24 17.27 0.87
CA THR A 194 0.03 16.75 1.54
C THR A 194 0.30 16.41 3.00
N VAL A 195 1.44 15.79 3.31
CA VAL A 195 1.83 15.49 4.70
C VAL A 195 2.17 16.78 5.44
N ALA A 196 2.95 17.67 4.82
CA ALA A 196 3.36 18.94 5.42
C ALA A 196 2.18 19.86 5.77
N SER A 197 1.12 19.84 4.96
CA SER A 197 -0.11 20.62 5.23
C SER A 197 -0.99 20.04 6.36
N GLY A 198 -0.69 18.86 6.86
CA GLY A 198 -1.54 18.13 7.82
C GLY A 198 -2.79 17.47 7.20
N ALA A 199 -3.00 17.60 5.90
CA ALA A 199 -4.18 17.04 5.22
C ALA A 199 -4.24 15.50 5.33
N ALA A 200 -3.09 14.83 5.26
CA ALA A 200 -3.01 13.38 5.43
C ALA A 200 -3.45 12.94 6.84
N GLN A 201 -2.99 13.63 7.88
CA GLN A 201 -3.38 13.37 9.27
C GLN A 201 -4.87 13.59 9.49
N ALA A 202 -5.42 14.71 8.98
CA ALA A 202 -6.84 15.03 9.05
C ALA A 202 -7.68 13.95 8.34
N ARG A 203 -7.22 13.44 7.20
CA ARG A 203 -7.92 12.39 6.44
C ARG A 203 -7.95 11.06 7.22
N VAL A 204 -6.86 10.69 7.88
CA VAL A 204 -6.85 9.50 8.76
C VAL A 204 -7.85 9.64 9.90
N ALA A 205 -7.95 10.80 10.54
CA ALA A 205 -8.93 11.04 11.59
C ALA A 205 -10.39 10.92 11.07
N GLN A 206 -10.67 11.48 9.88
CA GLN A 206 -11.99 11.35 9.23
C GLN A 206 -12.31 9.89 8.90
N PHE A 207 -11.35 9.14 8.37
CA PHE A 207 -11.50 7.72 8.08
C PHE A 207 -11.81 6.92 9.36
N VAL A 208 -11.06 7.13 10.44
CA VAL A 208 -11.30 6.47 11.73
C VAL A 208 -12.72 6.75 12.23
N ALA A 209 -13.14 8.02 12.25
CA ALA A 209 -14.48 8.40 12.70
C ALA A 209 -15.58 7.78 11.82
N ALA A 210 -15.42 7.77 10.50
CA ALA A 210 -16.37 7.16 9.57
C ALA A 210 -16.51 5.65 9.80
N THR A 211 -15.38 4.93 9.98
CA THR A 211 -15.42 3.49 10.24
C THR A 211 -16.14 3.15 11.56
N GLN A 212 -15.96 3.96 12.60
CA GLN A 212 -16.66 3.79 13.88
C GLN A 212 -18.16 4.03 13.74
N ALA A 213 -18.56 5.12 13.07
CA ALA A 213 -19.97 5.45 12.86
C ALA A 213 -20.70 4.37 12.04
N LEU A 214 -20.09 3.88 10.98
CA LEU A 214 -20.65 2.83 10.12
C LEU A 214 -20.76 1.47 10.83
N ALA A 215 -19.85 1.14 11.74
CA ALA A 215 -19.92 -0.10 12.51
C ALA A 215 -21.08 -0.15 13.49
N VAL A 216 -21.52 1.00 14.00
CA VAL A 216 -22.65 1.09 14.96
C VAL A 216 -24.01 1.05 14.24
N ALA A 217 -24.05 1.48 12.97
CA ALA A 217 -25.29 1.59 12.19
C ALA A 217 -25.73 0.26 11.54
N GLY A 218 -24.97 -0.81 11.65
CA GLY A 218 -25.21 -2.12 11.01
C GLY A 218 -25.12 -3.28 11.95
#